data_fe3b2d14c7516ece4ce3140b90fd9e76
#
_entry.id   fe3b2d14c7516ece4ce3140b90fd9e76
#
_cell.length_a   1.000
_cell.length_b   1.000
_cell.length_c   1.000
_cell.angle_alpha   90.00
_cell.angle_beta   90.00
_cell.angle_gamma   90.00
#
_symmetry.space_group_name_H-M   'P 1'
#
loop_
_entity.id
_entity.type
_entity.pdbx_description
1 polymer ?
#
loop_
_entity_poly.entity_id
_entity_poly.type
_entity_poly.pdbx_seq_one_letter_code
_entity_poly.pdbx_strand_id
1 'polypeptide(L)'
;MGALHGRGVGIRVCYGMPMYSFGARRGRQVQKDAYTLILEAIDAGLYNPGDRLVESELAERLGVSRTPVREALQRLETQAMLTRDGRSLIVASLDHNQLAELYVVRGTLEGLAARLAARHATPEEVRVLR
;
A
#
# COMPACT_ATOMS: atom_id res chain seq x y z
N MET A 1 15.35 29.79 -24.42
CA MET A 1 13.96 29.54 -23.94
C MET A 1 13.89 28.13 -23.45
N GLY A 2 14.07 27.92 -22.13
CA GLY A 2 14.16 26.62 -21.50
C GLY A 2 12.86 26.27 -20.81
N ALA A 3 12.27 25.14 -21.16
CA ALA A 3 11.12 24.58 -20.48
C ALA A 3 11.56 23.92 -19.17
N LEU A 4 11.13 24.48 -18.04
CA LEU A 4 11.31 23.89 -16.73
C LEU A 4 10.30 22.75 -16.54
N HIS A 5 10.80 21.51 -16.59
CA HIS A 5 10.08 20.34 -16.15
C HIS A 5 10.04 20.33 -14.61
N GLY A 6 8.88 20.62 -14.04
CA GLY A 6 8.62 20.44 -12.64
C GLY A 6 8.65 18.96 -12.25
N ARG A 7 9.69 18.56 -11.52
CA ARG A 7 9.74 17.24 -10.89
C ARG A 7 8.81 17.26 -9.67
N GLY A 8 7.67 16.59 -9.81
CA GLY A 8 6.80 16.31 -8.68
C GLY A 8 7.54 15.46 -7.66
N VAL A 9 7.70 16.00 -6.46
CA VAL A 9 8.25 15.30 -5.31
C VAL A 9 7.19 14.33 -4.83
N GLY A 10 7.31 13.06 -5.24
CA GLY A 10 6.48 11.98 -4.74
C GLY A 10 6.80 11.71 -3.27
N ILE A 11 5.87 12.01 -2.38
CA ILE A 11 5.97 11.66 -0.97
C ILE A 11 5.84 10.13 -0.89
N ARG A 12 6.96 9.45 -0.66
CA ARG A 12 6.96 8.02 -0.30
C ARG A 12 6.31 7.87 1.08
N VAL A 13 5.07 7.45 1.12
CA VAL A 13 4.46 6.97 2.36
C VAL A 13 4.99 5.57 2.60
N CYS A 14 6.06 5.45 3.39
CA CYS A 14 6.53 4.17 3.87
C CYS A 14 5.54 3.67 4.94
N TYR A 15 4.63 2.79 4.57
CA TYR A 15 3.93 1.97 5.54
C TYR A 15 4.97 1.04 6.18
N GLY A 16 5.35 1.34 7.43
CA GLY A 16 6.20 0.49 8.24
C GLY A 16 5.49 -0.81 8.58
N MET A 17 5.66 -1.82 7.72
CA MET A 17 5.39 -3.19 8.14
C MET A 17 6.62 -3.73 8.87
N PRO A 18 6.45 -4.42 10.01
CA PRO A 18 7.56 -5.05 10.70
C PRO A 18 8.20 -6.10 9.78
N MET A 19 9.50 -5.96 9.56
CA MET A 19 10.33 -6.97 8.90
C MET A 19 10.33 -8.24 9.76
N TYR A 20 9.41 -9.16 9.50
CA TYR A 20 9.60 -10.53 9.95
C TYR A 20 10.59 -11.22 9.02
N SER A 21 11.84 -11.26 9.47
CA SER A 21 12.85 -12.13 8.90
C SER A 21 12.46 -13.57 9.16
N PHE A 22 11.77 -14.20 8.22
CA PHE A 22 11.52 -15.62 8.28
C PHE A 22 12.68 -16.37 7.62
N GLY A 23 13.39 -17.14 8.44
CA GLY A 23 14.54 -17.93 8.06
C GLY A 23 14.29 -18.81 6.83
N ALA A 24 15.30 -18.86 5.97
CA ALA A 24 15.36 -19.66 4.77
C ALA A 24 15.13 -21.15 5.06
N ARG A 25 13.91 -21.64 4.87
CA ARG A 25 13.67 -23.06 4.60
C ARG A 25 13.64 -23.26 3.08
N ARG A 26 14.63 -23.94 2.56
CA ARG A 26 14.57 -24.56 1.22
C ARG A 26 13.33 -25.44 1.16
N GLY A 27 12.31 -25.01 0.46
CA GLY A 27 11.11 -25.78 0.30
C GLY A 27 10.09 -25.04 -0.54
N ARG A 28 9.93 -25.44 -1.80
CA ARG A 28 8.87 -25.08 -2.73
C ARG A 28 8.82 -23.55 -2.98
N GLN A 29 9.32 -23.09 -4.12
CA GLN A 29 8.99 -21.77 -4.65
C GLN A 29 7.46 -21.69 -4.71
N VAL A 30 6.88 -21.03 -3.74
CA VAL A 30 5.48 -20.65 -3.80
C VAL A 30 5.38 -19.67 -4.95
N GLN A 31 4.83 -20.12 -6.06
CA GLN A 31 4.56 -19.26 -7.20
C GLN A 31 3.65 -18.15 -6.67
N LYS A 32 4.18 -16.91 -6.62
CA LYS A 32 3.42 -15.77 -6.14
C LYS A 32 2.17 -15.63 -6.99
N ASP A 33 1.03 -15.46 -6.36
CA ASP A 33 -0.22 -15.22 -7.06
C ASP A 33 -0.21 -13.84 -7.75
N ALA A 34 -1.07 -13.65 -8.73
CA ALA A 34 -1.15 -12.40 -9.49
C ALA A 34 -1.43 -11.20 -8.57
N TYR A 35 -2.20 -11.40 -7.50
CA TYR A 35 -2.48 -10.37 -6.50
C TYR A 35 -1.20 -9.85 -5.84
N THR A 36 -0.37 -10.77 -5.33
CA THR A 36 0.89 -10.42 -4.66
C THR A 36 1.85 -9.73 -5.63
N LEU A 37 1.95 -10.21 -6.87
CA LEU A 37 2.81 -9.61 -7.89
C LEU A 37 2.39 -8.19 -8.25
N ILE A 38 1.09 -7.93 -8.40
CA ILE A 38 0.57 -6.58 -8.69
C ILE A 38 0.81 -5.66 -7.50
N LEU A 39 0.55 -6.13 -6.28
CA LEU A 39 0.76 -5.36 -5.06
C LEU A 39 2.23 -4.96 -4.91
N GLU A 40 3.15 -5.91 -5.08
CA GLU A 40 4.59 -5.63 -5.05
C GLU A 40 5.02 -4.63 -6.14
N ALA A 41 4.41 -4.68 -7.32
CA ALA A 41 4.70 -3.74 -8.39
C ALA A 41 4.24 -2.31 -8.05
N ILE A 42 3.09 -2.17 -7.38
CA ILE A 42 2.61 -0.87 -6.87
C ILE A 42 3.53 -0.38 -5.75
N ASP A 43 3.86 -1.21 -4.78
CA ASP A 43 4.74 -0.86 -3.65
C ASP A 43 6.16 -0.49 -4.11
N ALA A 44 6.64 -1.15 -5.15
CA ALA A 44 7.94 -0.83 -5.76
C ALA A 44 7.93 0.48 -6.58
N GLY A 45 6.75 1.12 -6.75
CA GLY A 45 6.59 2.35 -7.51
C GLY A 45 6.66 2.15 -9.03
N LEU A 46 6.43 0.94 -9.52
CA LEU A 46 6.28 0.66 -10.96
C LEU A 46 4.96 1.20 -11.51
N TYR A 47 3.97 1.30 -10.64
CA TYR A 47 2.69 1.97 -10.88
C TYR A 47 2.48 3.03 -9.81
N ASN A 48 2.36 4.28 -10.23
CA ASN A 48 2.14 5.41 -9.34
C ASN A 48 0.65 5.65 -9.11
N PRO A 49 0.27 6.36 -8.04
CA PRO A 49 -1.11 6.83 -7.88
C PRO A 49 -1.59 7.58 -9.12
N GLY A 50 -2.75 7.20 -9.63
CA GLY A 50 -3.32 7.71 -10.87
C GLY A 50 -2.96 6.95 -12.15
N ASP A 51 -1.98 6.04 -12.09
CA ASP A 51 -1.63 5.21 -13.25
C ASP A 51 -2.74 4.21 -13.56
N ARG A 52 -2.95 4.01 -14.85
CA ARG A 52 -3.95 3.08 -15.36
C ARG A 52 -3.40 1.66 -15.42
N LEU A 53 -4.16 0.72 -14.91
CA LEU A 53 -3.84 -0.71 -14.99
C LEU A 53 -4.67 -1.39 -16.07
N VAL A 54 -3.97 -2.00 -17.03
CA VAL A 54 -4.58 -2.73 -18.14
C VAL A 54 -4.35 -4.23 -17.95
N GLU A 55 -5.44 -5.00 -17.90
CA GLU A 55 -5.43 -6.45 -17.63
C GLU A 55 -4.48 -7.22 -18.58
N SER A 56 -4.50 -6.88 -19.88
CA SER A 56 -3.66 -7.55 -20.87
C SER A 56 -2.17 -7.27 -20.70
N GLU A 57 -1.82 -6.04 -20.38
CA GLU A 57 -0.42 -5.63 -20.16
C GLU A 57 0.14 -6.26 -18.87
N LEU A 58 -0.68 -6.31 -17.82
CA LEU A 58 -0.31 -6.96 -16.57
C LEU A 58 -0.10 -8.46 -16.77
N ALA A 59 -1.00 -9.13 -17.48
CA ALA A 59 -0.88 -10.56 -17.77
C ALA A 59 0.42 -10.88 -18.51
N GLU A 60 0.77 -10.08 -19.52
CA GLU A 60 2.00 -10.20 -20.28
C GLU A 60 3.25 -9.94 -19.40
N ARG A 61 3.25 -8.82 -18.65
CA ARG A 61 4.38 -8.45 -17.78
C ARG A 61 4.64 -9.46 -16.66
N LEU A 62 3.58 -10.00 -16.08
CA LEU A 62 3.69 -10.93 -14.96
C LEU A 62 3.85 -12.40 -15.42
N GLY A 63 3.72 -12.67 -16.72
CA GLY A 63 3.83 -14.02 -17.26
C GLY A 63 2.71 -14.95 -16.80
N VAL A 64 1.51 -14.42 -16.51
CA VAL A 64 0.34 -15.16 -16.05
C VAL A 64 -0.85 -14.97 -17.01
N SER A 65 -1.84 -15.85 -16.92
CA SER A 65 -3.05 -15.72 -17.72
C SER A 65 -3.93 -14.53 -17.24
N ARG A 66 -4.86 -14.08 -18.08
CA ARG A 66 -5.74 -12.93 -17.76
C ARG A 66 -6.70 -13.20 -16.60
N THR A 67 -7.15 -14.44 -16.43
CA THR A 67 -8.12 -14.78 -15.37
C THR A 67 -7.62 -14.45 -13.98
N PRO A 68 -6.46 -14.95 -13.50
CA PRO A 68 -5.93 -14.57 -12.19
C PRO A 68 -5.62 -13.08 -12.06
N VAL A 69 -5.24 -12.41 -13.15
CA VAL A 69 -5.04 -10.95 -13.13
C VAL A 69 -6.34 -10.22 -12.88
N ARG A 70 -7.42 -10.62 -13.56
CA ARG A 70 -8.75 -10.03 -13.37
C ARG A 70 -9.25 -10.21 -11.95
N GLU A 71 -9.11 -11.40 -11.38
CA GLU A 71 -9.49 -11.69 -9.99
C GLU A 71 -8.66 -10.83 -9.00
N ALA A 72 -7.36 -10.70 -9.23
CA ALA A 72 -6.49 -9.87 -8.43
C ALA A 72 -6.88 -8.39 -8.49
N LEU A 73 -7.18 -7.86 -9.68
CA LEU A 73 -7.62 -6.49 -9.86
C LEU A 73 -8.96 -6.20 -9.17
N GLN A 74 -9.91 -7.12 -9.25
CA GLN A 74 -11.20 -7.01 -8.54
C GLN A 74 -10.99 -6.99 -7.02
N ARG A 75 -10.10 -7.81 -6.51
CA ARG A 75 -9.76 -7.83 -5.08
C ARG A 75 -9.12 -6.52 -4.63
N LEU A 76 -8.18 -5.98 -5.40
CA LEU A 76 -7.54 -4.69 -5.12
C LEU A 76 -8.54 -3.52 -5.21
N GLU A 77 -9.50 -3.57 -6.14
CA GLU A 77 -10.61 -2.61 -6.22
C GLU A 77 -11.49 -2.66 -4.97
N THR A 78 -11.85 -3.86 -4.51
CA THR A 78 -12.64 -4.04 -3.28
C THR A 78 -11.92 -3.50 -2.03
N GLN A 79 -10.58 -3.54 -2.03
CA GLN A 79 -9.75 -3.00 -0.96
C GLN A 79 -9.46 -1.50 -1.10
N ALA A 80 -10.11 -0.83 -2.06
CA ALA A 80 -9.90 0.58 -2.36
C ALA A 80 -8.44 0.96 -2.74
N MET A 81 -7.63 -0.02 -3.11
CA MET A 81 -6.28 0.23 -3.65
C MET A 81 -6.32 0.63 -5.12
N LEU A 82 -7.37 0.23 -5.81
CA LEU A 82 -7.68 0.66 -7.17
C LEU A 82 -9.06 1.34 -7.17
N THR A 83 -9.19 2.34 -8.02
CA THR A 83 -10.45 3.05 -8.24
C THR A 83 -10.86 2.87 -9.69
N ARG A 84 -12.16 2.76 -9.95
CA ARG A 84 -12.70 2.66 -11.31
C ARG A 84 -12.90 4.05 -11.89
N ASP A 85 -12.27 4.29 -13.02
CA ASP A 85 -12.49 5.48 -13.86
C ASP A 85 -13.04 5.04 -15.21
N GLY A 86 -14.35 5.14 -15.36
CA GLY A 86 -15.06 4.64 -16.52
C GLY A 86 -14.88 3.13 -16.71
N ARG A 87 -14.16 2.73 -17.77
CA ARG A 87 -13.87 1.32 -18.09
C ARG A 87 -12.50 0.85 -17.59
N SER A 88 -11.77 1.72 -16.91
CA SER A 88 -10.39 1.48 -16.50
C SER A 88 -10.26 1.40 -15.00
N LEU A 89 -9.27 0.66 -14.55
CA LEU A 89 -8.81 0.67 -13.17
C LEU A 89 -7.56 1.53 -13.08
N ILE A 90 -7.55 2.42 -12.09
CA ILE A 90 -6.41 3.30 -11.79
C ILE A 90 -5.94 3.05 -10.37
N VAL A 91 -4.65 3.23 -10.12
CA VAL A 91 -4.09 3.17 -8.77
C VAL A 91 -4.69 4.31 -7.95
N ALA A 92 -5.29 3.98 -6.81
CA ALA A 92 -5.94 4.96 -5.96
C ALA A 92 -4.94 6.02 -5.49
N SER A 93 -5.40 7.26 -5.45
CA SER A 93 -4.66 8.39 -4.89
C SER A 93 -5.51 9.08 -3.85
N LEU A 94 -4.89 9.46 -2.74
CA LEU A 94 -5.51 10.37 -1.78
C LEU A 94 -5.20 11.79 -2.22
N ASP A 95 -6.22 12.64 -2.29
CA ASP A 95 -6.00 14.07 -2.45
C ASP A 95 -5.48 14.69 -1.13
N HIS A 96 -4.99 15.93 -1.20
CA HIS A 96 -4.44 16.61 -0.03
C HIS A 96 -5.46 16.78 1.12
N ASN A 97 -6.74 16.95 0.81
CA ASN A 97 -7.79 17.11 1.81
C ASN A 97 -8.06 15.80 2.52
N GLN A 98 -8.21 14.71 1.75
CA GLN A 98 -8.39 13.36 2.30
C GLN A 98 -7.20 12.95 3.18
N LEU A 99 -5.98 13.29 2.76
CA LEU A 99 -4.79 13.01 3.54
C LEU A 99 -4.77 13.82 4.84
N ALA A 100 -5.14 15.10 4.80
CA ALA A 100 -5.23 15.95 5.98
C ALA A 100 -6.28 15.42 6.98
N GLU A 101 -7.46 15.03 6.50
CA GLU A 101 -8.51 14.41 7.33
C GLU A 101 -8.03 13.12 7.98
N LEU A 102 -7.32 12.27 7.22
CA LEU A 102 -6.75 11.03 7.74
C LEU A 102 -5.75 11.29 8.88
N TYR A 103 -4.90 12.31 8.75
CA TYR A 103 -3.96 12.70 9.80
C TYR A 103 -4.67 13.21 11.07
N VAL A 104 -5.76 13.95 10.94
CA VAL A 104 -6.57 14.40 12.09
C VAL A 104 -7.17 13.19 12.83
N VAL A 105 -7.76 12.26 12.12
CA VAL A 105 -8.32 11.02 12.71
C VAL A 105 -7.23 10.21 13.39
N ARG A 106 -6.10 10.00 12.71
CA ARG A 106 -4.95 9.29 13.25
C ARG A 106 -4.44 9.93 14.54
N GLY A 107 -4.20 11.24 14.54
CA GLY A 107 -3.73 11.95 15.73
C GLY A 107 -4.70 11.84 16.91
N THR A 108 -6.00 11.87 16.65
CA THR A 108 -7.04 11.67 17.67
C THR A 108 -6.98 10.27 18.28
N LEU A 109 -6.85 9.24 17.44
CA LEU A 109 -6.75 7.85 17.88
C LEU A 109 -5.45 7.58 18.64
N GLU A 110 -4.33 8.09 18.17
CA GLU A 110 -3.02 7.96 18.84
C GLU A 110 -3.04 8.65 20.21
N GLY A 111 -3.62 9.85 20.29
CA GLY A 111 -3.78 10.56 21.56
C GLY A 111 -4.69 9.84 22.54
N LEU A 112 -5.77 9.23 22.09
CA LEU A 112 -6.65 8.40 22.90
C LEU A 112 -5.93 7.13 23.38
N ALA A 113 -5.22 6.45 22.49
CA ALA A 113 -4.46 5.25 22.83
C ALA A 113 -3.38 5.53 23.87
N ALA A 114 -2.61 6.61 23.69
CA ALA A 114 -1.60 7.05 24.66
C ALA A 114 -2.20 7.35 26.03
N ARG A 115 -3.35 8.03 26.06
CA ARG A 115 -4.07 8.34 27.31
C ARG A 115 -4.55 7.10 28.04
N LEU A 116 -5.09 6.14 27.30
CA LEU A 116 -5.55 4.86 27.87
C LEU A 116 -4.36 4.02 28.35
N ALA A 117 -3.28 3.96 27.59
CA ALA A 117 -2.05 3.28 27.99
C ALA A 117 -1.49 3.87 29.28
N ALA A 118 -1.39 5.19 29.39
CA ALA A 118 -0.92 5.86 30.60
C ALA A 118 -1.82 5.62 31.84
N ARG A 119 -3.12 5.40 31.64
CA ARG A 119 -4.07 5.08 32.71
C ARG A 119 -3.95 3.65 33.23
N HIS A 120 -3.65 2.72 32.35
CA HIS A 120 -3.72 1.28 32.62
C HIS A 120 -2.35 0.61 32.70
N ALA A 121 -1.26 1.35 32.39
CA ALA A 121 0.10 0.82 32.44
C ALA A 121 0.46 0.39 33.88
N THR A 122 0.96 -0.82 34.01
CA THR A 122 1.51 -1.31 35.25
C THR A 122 2.92 -0.76 35.51
N PRO A 123 3.40 -0.73 36.76
CA PRO A 123 4.78 -0.30 37.04
C PRO A 123 5.84 -1.12 36.33
N GLU A 124 5.56 -2.40 36.06
CA GLU A 124 6.43 -3.31 35.32
C GLU A 124 6.54 -2.90 33.85
N GLU A 125 5.42 -2.61 33.19
CA GLU A 125 5.39 -2.15 31.80
C GLU A 125 6.10 -0.80 31.63
N VAL A 126 5.93 0.11 32.59
CA VAL A 126 6.62 1.41 32.56
C VAL A 126 8.14 1.26 32.68
N ARG A 127 8.64 0.25 33.43
CA ARG A 127 10.08 -0.02 33.54
C ARG A 127 10.70 -0.50 32.23
N VAL A 128 9.96 -1.23 31.40
CA VAL A 128 10.44 -1.74 30.10
C VAL A 128 10.59 -0.60 29.07
N LEU A 129 9.87 0.51 29.24
CA LEU A 129 9.88 1.64 28.31
C LEU A 129 10.98 2.70 28.62
N ARG A 130 11.75 2.52 29.69
CA ARG A 130 12.89 3.36 30.08
C ARG A 130 14.20 2.76 29.64
#